data_2128967798b18cd32ca5289713cb7d13
#
_entry.id   2128967798b18cd32ca5289713cb7d13
#
_cell.length_a   1.000
_cell.length_b   1.000
_cell.length_c   1.000
_cell.angle_alpha   90.00
_cell.angle_beta   90.00
_cell.angle_gamma   90.00
#
_symmetry.space_group_name_H-M   'P 1'
#
loop_
_entity.id
_entity.type
_entity.pdbx_description
1 polymer ?
#
loop_
_entity_poly.entity_id
_entity_poly.type
_entity_poly.pdbx_seq_one_letter_code
_entity_poly.pdbx_strand_id
1 'polypeptide(L)'
;MPTKIKLDCPVNFLQEDLTGLLKEHNFAQAGHDSECVIVDPGTKYFLGEYSFTKYNNLKTFEEPYFGKYENLKVVGTPSTGTNHLDLDYLFTRDIKVFCLLDDRESLDNIQASAEFTWLHIMNAVRKFTLSIKYADRWRMAETYLRSRELSGKKIGIIGFGRIGKKIAKYSEAFGLEVKYYDPYVQSEGHKSVDSIQQLKDCDIISINCYLTDETKNLISDGVFDSFKKGLVVVNTSRGEVVDEEYIYELVSKKIIFYSCDVLCNEQNLKKLKGSKLMKINPRANNLVITPHVAGATIESQTKALKAILKLCQNV
;
A
#
# COMPACT_ATOMS: atom_id res chain seq x y z
N MET A 1 -24.28 -24.58 -15.13
CA MET A 1 -23.11 -25.27 -14.52
C MET A 1 -22.33 -24.20 -13.75
N PRO A 2 -21.58 -24.53 -12.68
CA PRO A 2 -20.75 -23.53 -12.03
C PRO A 2 -19.67 -23.02 -12.98
N THR A 3 -19.33 -21.73 -12.88
CA THR A 3 -18.23 -21.12 -13.64
C THR A 3 -16.89 -21.74 -13.24
N LYS A 4 -16.06 -22.06 -14.21
CA LYS A 4 -14.75 -22.66 -13.98
C LYS A 4 -13.74 -21.60 -13.57
N ILE A 5 -13.16 -21.72 -12.36
CA ILE A 5 -12.23 -20.75 -11.80
C ILE A 5 -10.84 -21.33 -11.56
N LYS A 6 -9.82 -20.53 -11.85
CA LYS A 6 -8.45 -20.73 -11.40
C LYS A 6 -8.11 -19.65 -10.36
N LEU A 7 -7.70 -20.07 -9.19
CA LEU A 7 -7.15 -19.19 -8.17
C LEU A 7 -5.61 -19.25 -8.22
N ASP A 8 -5.02 -18.19 -8.73
CA ASP A 8 -3.58 -17.94 -8.69
C ASP A 8 -3.31 -16.76 -7.74
N CYS A 9 -3.88 -16.86 -6.54
CA CYS A 9 -3.67 -15.95 -5.42
C CYS A 9 -3.43 -16.75 -4.14
N PRO A 10 -2.76 -16.21 -3.13
CA PRO A 10 -2.60 -16.85 -1.84
C PRO A 10 -3.97 -17.12 -1.21
N VAL A 11 -4.16 -18.33 -0.70
CA VAL A 11 -5.38 -18.74 0.01
C VAL A 11 -5.08 -19.43 1.35
N ASN A 12 -3.81 -19.56 1.70
CA ASN A 12 -3.35 -20.21 2.94
C ASN A 12 -3.70 -19.42 4.21
N PHE A 13 -4.13 -18.17 4.08
CA PHE A 13 -4.63 -17.34 5.18
C PHE A 13 -6.11 -17.61 5.49
N LEU A 14 -6.87 -18.28 4.59
CA LEU A 14 -8.27 -18.54 4.82
C LEU A 14 -8.42 -19.49 6.01
N GLN A 15 -9.24 -19.09 6.97
CA GLN A 15 -9.67 -19.92 8.09
C GLN A 15 -10.91 -20.76 7.75
N GLU A 16 -11.51 -20.50 6.59
CA GLU A 16 -12.71 -21.14 6.06
C GLU A 16 -12.34 -22.23 5.05
N ASP A 17 -13.26 -23.18 4.84
CA ASP A 17 -13.12 -24.15 3.75
C ASP A 17 -13.25 -23.48 2.38
N LEU A 18 -12.15 -23.43 1.63
CA LEU A 18 -12.11 -22.87 0.28
C LEU A 18 -13.13 -23.51 -0.66
N THR A 19 -13.35 -24.82 -0.54
CA THR A 19 -14.33 -25.54 -1.39
C THR A 19 -15.75 -25.09 -1.10
N GLY A 20 -16.09 -24.87 0.16
CA GLY A 20 -17.37 -24.28 0.58
C GLY A 20 -17.55 -22.87 0.01
N LEU A 21 -16.54 -22.02 0.16
CA LEU A 21 -16.53 -20.66 -0.35
C LEU A 21 -16.72 -20.58 -1.87
N LEU A 22 -16.05 -21.43 -2.64
CA LEU A 22 -16.20 -21.47 -4.09
C LEU A 22 -17.61 -21.93 -4.51
N LYS A 23 -18.19 -22.92 -3.80
CA LYS A 23 -19.56 -23.36 -4.05
C LYS A 23 -20.58 -22.27 -3.72
N GLU A 24 -20.41 -21.53 -2.63
CA GLU A 24 -21.26 -20.38 -2.28
C GLU A 24 -21.33 -19.35 -3.40
N HIS A 25 -20.22 -19.13 -4.10
CA HIS A 25 -20.13 -18.22 -5.25
C HIS A 25 -20.32 -18.91 -6.61
N ASN A 26 -20.87 -20.12 -6.65
CA ASN A 26 -21.11 -20.88 -7.87
C ASN A 26 -19.87 -21.11 -8.74
N PHE A 27 -18.71 -21.35 -8.13
CA PHE A 27 -17.48 -21.71 -8.81
C PHE A 27 -17.08 -23.17 -8.61
N ALA A 28 -16.42 -23.75 -9.62
CA ALA A 28 -15.69 -25.00 -9.54
C ALA A 28 -14.22 -24.75 -9.89
N GLN A 29 -13.31 -25.34 -9.13
CA GLN A 29 -11.88 -25.26 -9.44
C GLN A 29 -11.58 -25.86 -10.80
N ALA A 30 -10.75 -25.18 -11.59
CA ALA A 30 -10.36 -25.59 -12.93
C ALA A 30 -8.88 -25.30 -13.19
N GLY A 31 -8.38 -25.85 -14.29
CA GLY A 31 -7.04 -25.62 -14.82
C GLY A 31 -7.02 -24.63 -15.97
N HIS A 32 -6.44 -25.02 -17.12
CA HIS A 32 -6.36 -24.18 -18.31
C HIS A 32 -7.72 -23.98 -19.02
N ASP A 33 -8.73 -24.75 -18.68
CA ASP A 33 -10.11 -24.60 -19.14
C ASP A 33 -10.94 -23.60 -18.32
N SER A 34 -10.28 -22.77 -17.49
CA SER A 34 -10.93 -21.77 -16.64
C SER A 34 -11.57 -20.65 -17.44
N GLU A 35 -12.75 -20.25 -17.02
CA GLU A 35 -13.48 -19.09 -17.53
C GLU A 35 -13.19 -17.83 -16.71
N CYS A 36 -12.76 -17.99 -15.46
CA CYS A 36 -12.37 -16.93 -14.56
C CYS A 36 -10.99 -17.24 -13.95
N VAL A 37 -10.13 -16.23 -13.86
CA VAL A 37 -8.82 -16.34 -13.19
C VAL A 37 -8.70 -15.23 -12.17
N ILE A 38 -8.41 -15.58 -10.93
CA ILE A 38 -8.09 -14.59 -9.86
C ILE A 38 -6.59 -14.61 -9.62
N VAL A 39 -5.97 -13.45 -9.77
CA VAL A 39 -4.54 -13.25 -9.58
C VAL A 39 -4.26 -12.13 -8.58
N ASP A 40 -3.16 -12.26 -7.84
CA ASP A 40 -2.69 -11.26 -6.89
C ASP A 40 -1.21 -10.97 -7.13
N PRO A 41 -0.72 -9.73 -6.98
CA PRO A 41 0.70 -9.40 -7.14
C PRO A 41 1.63 -10.27 -6.31
N GLY A 42 1.16 -10.74 -5.15
CA GLY A 42 1.87 -11.66 -4.26
C GLY A 42 1.93 -13.12 -4.73
N THR A 43 1.13 -13.52 -5.71
CA THR A 43 0.99 -14.92 -6.16
C THR A 43 2.33 -15.57 -6.49
N LYS A 44 3.22 -14.85 -7.14
CA LYS A 44 4.54 -15.38 -7.54
C LYS A 44 5.43 -15.75 -6.38
N TYR A 45 5.20 -15.17 -5.21
CA TYR A 45 5.95 -15.50 -4.00
C TYR A 45 5.47 -16.80 -3.34
N PHE A 46 4.23 -17.20 -3.56
CA PHE A 46 3.61 -18.37 -2.93
C PHE A 46 3.77 -19.67 -3.71
N LEU A 47 4.01 -19.64 -5.00
CA LEU A 47 4.15 -20.85 -5.82
C LEU A 47 5.46 -21.63 -5.60
N GLY A 48 6.14 -21.41 -4.46
CA GLY A 48 7.33 -22.16 -4.05
C GLY A 48 8.59 -21.89 -4.86
N GLU A 49 8.53 -20.94 -5.77
CA GLU A 49 9.69 -20.51 -6.55
C GLU A 49 10.50 -19.44 -5.81
N TYR A 50 10.72 -19.65 -4.50
CA TYR A 50 11.58 -18.80 -3.67
C TYR A 50 13.05 -18.88 -4.10
N SER A 51 13.36 -18.33 -5.25
CA SER A 51 14.72 -17.98 -5.58
C SER A 51 14.74 -16.50 -5.90
N PHE A 52 15.08 -15.68 -4.91
CA PHE A 52 15.39 -14.25 -5.11
C PHE A 52 16.38 -14.00 -6.26
N THR A 53 17.06 -15.04 -6.72
CA THR A 53 18.03 -15.00 -7.81
C THR A 53 17.42 -15.23 -9.20
N LYS A 54 16.20 -15.78 -9.30
CA LYS A 54 15.57 -16.12 -10.58
C LYS A 54 14.62 -15.06 -11.14
N TYR A 55 14.12 -14.13 -10.30
CA TYR A 55 13.15 -13.12 -10.70
C TYR A 55 13.79 -11.74 -10.77
N ASN A 56 14.34 -11.41 -11.93
CA ASN A 56 14.83 -10.06 -12.22
C ASN A 56 13.71 -9.04 -12.45
N ASN A 57 12.46 -9.50 -12.62
CA ASN A 57 11.28 -8.65 -12.79
C ASN A 57 10.10 -9.28 -12.04
N LEU A 58 9.42 -8.52 -11.19
CA LEU A 58 8.04 -8.78 -10.80
C LEU A 58 7.20 -8.52 -12.05
N LYS A 59 7.13 -9.50 -12.93
CA LYS A 59 6.40 -9.32 -14.19
C LYS A 59 4.92 -9.13 -13.89
N THR A 60 4.33 -8.18 -14.57
CA THR A 60 2.91 -8.11 -14.86
C THR A 60 2.42 -9.47 -15.35
N PHE A 61 1.16 -9.80 -15.06
CA PHE A 61 0.51 -10.93 -15.69
C PHE A 61 0.20 -10.52 -17.14
N GLU A 62 1.03 -10.97 -18.06
CA GLU A 62 1.05 -10.59 -19.48
C GLU A 62 0.41 -11.69 -20.35
N GLU A 63 0.36 -11.44 -21.66
CA GLU A 63 -0.12 -12.37 -22.68
C GLU A 63 0.32 -13.83 -22.47
N PRO A 64 1.61 -14.16 -22.24
CA PRO A 64 2.02 -15.56 -22.09
C PRO A 64 1.39 -16.27 -20.87
N TYR A 65 0.93 -15.47 -19.88
CA TYR A 65 0.22 -16.02 -18.73
C TYR A 65 -1.26 -16.25 -19.03
N PHE A 66 -1.95 -15.24 -19.60
CA PHE A 66 -3.38 -15.33 -19.87
C PHE A 66 -3.71 -16.14 -21.12
N GLY A 67 -2.83 -16.15 -22.12
CA GLY A 67 -3.01 -16.85 -23.39
C GLY A 67 -3.22 -18.37 -23.28
N LYS A 68 -2.78 -18.97 -22.16
CA LYS A 68 -3.01 -20.40 -21.88
C LYS A 68 -4.44 -20.76 -21.48
N TYR A 69 -5.29 -19.76 -21.21
CA TYR A 69 -6.69 -19.95 -20.84
C TYR A 69 -7.60 -19.61 -22.05
N GLU A 70 -7.96 -20.61 -22.84
CA GLU A 70 -8.73 -20.42 -24.08
C GLU A 70 -10.15 -19.90 -23.84
N ASN A 71 -10.75 -20.28 -22.70
CA ASN A 71 -12.13 -19.93 -22.35
C ASN A 71 -12.22 -18.71 -21.40
N LEU A 72 -11.14 -17.97 -21.20
CA LEU A 72 -11.08 -16.88 -20.22
C LEU A 72 -12.03 -15.73 -20.60
N LYS A 73 -12.93 -15.38 -19.70
CA LYS A 73 -13.91 -14.29 -19.81
C LYS A 73 -13.67 -13.20 -18.77
N VAL A 74 -13.11 -13.59 -17.62
CA VAL A 74 -12.99 -12.71 -16.45
C VAL A 74 -11.64 -12.86 -15.77
N VAL A 75 -11.04 -11.75 -15.42
CA VAL A 75 -9.89 -11.67 -14.51
C VAL A 75 -10.29 -10.86 -13.29
N GLY A 76 -10.07 -11.41 -12.10
CA GLY A 76 -10.25 -10.74 -10.83
C GLY A 76 -8.92 -10.50 -10.12
N THR A 77 -8.80 -9.39 -9.40
CA THR A 77 -7.67 -9.17 -8.49
C THR A 77 -8.14 -8.64 -7.13
N PRO A 78 -7.78 -9.31 -6.00
CA PRO A 78 -8.14 -8.88 -4.66
C PRO A 78 -7.26 -7.71 -4.18
N SER A 79 -7.03 -6.74 -5.06
CA SER A 79 -6.27 -5.52 -4.78
C SER A 79 -6.97 -4.29 -5.33
N THR A 80 -6.60 -3.09 -4.87
CA THR A 80 -7.11 -1.82 -5.40
C THR A 80 -6.33 -1.35 -6.63
N GLY A 81 -5.11 -1.86 -6.83
CA GLY A 81 -4.30 -1.54 -8.01
C GLY A 81 -4.37 -2.66 -9.05
N THR A 82 -4.27 -2.29 -10.31
CA THR A 82 -4.27 -3.20 -11.46
C THR A 82 -2.96 -3.17 -12.26
N ASN A 83 -1.96 -2.45 -11.78
CA ASN A 83 -0.67 -2.26 -12.44
C ASN A 83 0.18 -3.55 -12.62
N HIS A 84 -0.26 -4.67 -12.06
CA HIS A 84 0.30 -6.01 -12.26
C HIS A 84 -0.40 -6.80 -13.38
N LEU A 85 -1.42 -6.23 -14.02
CA LEU A 85 -2.18 -6.81 -15.13
C LEU A 85 -1.84 -6.09 -16.44
N ASP A 86 -1.73 -6.86 -17.52
CA ASP A 86 -1.70 -6.32 -18.89
C ASP A 86 -3.12 -6.01 -19.34
N LEU A 87 -3.62 -4.82 -18.97
CA LEU A 87 -4.99 -4.41 -19.28
C LEU A 87 -5.23 -4.29 -20.78
N ASP A 88 -4.25 -3.84 -21.55
CA ASP A 88 -4.37 -3.67 -23.00
C ASP A 88 -4.62 -5.05 -23.65
N TYR A 89 -3.83 -6.05 -23.29
CA TYR A 89 -4.03 -7.43 -23.76
C TYR A 89 -5.40 -7.98 -23.37
N LEU A 90 -5.83 -7.80 -22.11
CA LEU A 90 -7.12 -8.31 -21.64
C LEU A 90 -8.29 -7.65 -22.36
N PHE A 91 -8.24 -6.34 -22.57
CA PHE A 91 -9.30 -5.61 -23.28
C PHE A 91 -9.37 -5.94 -24.77
N THR A 92 -8.23 -6.19 -25.45
CA THR A 92 -8.24 -6.64 -26.86
C THR A 92 -8.92 -8.00 -27.05
N ARG A 93 -9.03 -8.80 -25.99
CA ARG A 93 -9.70 -10.11 -25.98
C ARG A 93 -11.12 -10.06 -25.39
N ASP A 94 -11.67 -8.88 -25.14
CA ASP A 94 -12.98 -8.68 -24.48
C ASP A 94 -13.09 -9.38 -23.10
N ILE A 95 -11.96 -9.46 -22.38
CA ILE A 95 -11.90 -10.06 -21.05
C ILE A 95 -12.23 -8.98 -20.01
N LYS A 96 -13.27 -9.23 -19.20
CA LYS A 96 -13.64 -8.32 -18.10
C LYS A 96 -12.62 -8.39 -16.97
N VAL A 97 -12.29 -7.23 -16.39
CA VAL A 97 -11.36 -7.14 -15.26
C VAL A 97 -12.08 -6.53 -14.08
N PHE A 98 -12.00 -7.19 -12.92
CA PHE A 98 -12.51 -6.70 -11.65
C PHE A 98 -11.38 -6.50 -10.62
N CYS A 99 -11.46 -5.39 -9.89
CA CYS A 99 -10.59 -5.10 -8.76
C CYS A 99 -11.42 -4.65 -7.54
N LEU A 100 -10.79 -4.44 -6.39
CA LEU A 100 -11.51 -4.04 -5.17
C LEU A 100 -12.18 -2.66 -5.26
N LEU A 101 -11.81 -1.81 -6.23
CA LEU A 101 -12.50 -0.53 -6.42
C LEU A 101 -13.92 -0.71 -6.95
N ASP A 102 -14.25 -1.86 -7.52
CA ASP A 102 -15.58 -2.20 -8.07
C ASP A 102 -16.56 -2.67 -6.98
N ASP A 103 -16.07 -2.97 -5.76
CA ASP A 103 -16.91 -3.22 -4.57
C ASP A 103 -16.51 -2.27 -3.43
N ARG A 104 -17.05 -1.05 -3.50
CA ARG A 104 -16.78 0.02 -2.52
C ARG A 104 -17.19 -0.35 -1.11
N GLU A 105 -18.31 -1.04 -0.94
CA GLU A 105 -18.82 -1.45 0.37
C GLU A 105 -17.83 -2.41 1.07
N SER A 106 -17.43 -3.46 0.38
CA SER A 106 -16.44 -4.40 0.90
C SER A 106 -15.10 -3.72 1.18
N LEU A 107 -14.66 -2.83 0.28
CA LEU A 107 -13.42 -2.09 0.42
C LEU A 107 -13.42 -1.17 1.66
N ASP A 108 -14.54 -0.48 1.95
CA ASP A 108 -14.66 0.43 3.10
C ASP A 108 -14.57 -0.33 4.44
N ASN A 109 -14.96 -1.61 4.45
CA ASN A 109 -14.86 -2.50 5.60
C ASN A 109 -13.44 -3.06 5.85
N ILE A 110 -12.47 -2.79 4.97
CA ILE A 110 -11.07 -3.16 5.14
C ILE A 110 -10.33 -2.08 5.94
N GLN A 111 -9.69 -2.48 7.06
CA GLN A 111 -8.99 -1.56 7.96
C GLN A 111 -7.46 -1.63 7.81
N ALA A 112 -6.91 -2.76 7.41
CA ALA A 112 -5.49 -3.11 7.48
C ALA A 112 -4.54 -1.98 7.04
N SER A 113 -4.74 -1.40 5.85
CA SER A 113 -3.84 -0.35 5.35
C SER A 113 -3.87 0.91 6.21
N ALA A 114 -5.03 1.28 6.78
CA ALA A 114 -5.10 2.44 7.68
C ALA A 114 -4.42 2.15 9.03
N GLU A 115 -4.60 0.96 9.58
CA GLU A 115 -3.94 0.53 10.82
C GLU A 115 -2.42 0.49 10.64
N PHE A 116 -1.95 -0.03 9.51
CA PHE A 116 -0.51 -0.10 9.22
C PHE A 116 0.09 1.29 8.96
N THR A 117 -0.64 2.18 8.28
CA THR A 117 -0.24 3.59 8.14
C THR A 117 -0.11 4.25 9.50
N TRP A 118 -1.08 4.00 10.40
CA TRP A 118 -1.02 4.51 11.76
C TRP A 118 0.17 3.95 12.56
N LEU A 119 0.46 2.66 12.40
CA LEU A 119 1.65 2.04 12.97
C LEU A 119 2.94 2.71 12.47
N HIS A 120 3.05 3.04 11.19
CA HIS A 120 4.17 3.78 10.63
C HIS A 120 4.32 5.17 11.27
N ILE A 121 3.21 5.91 11.46
CA ILE A 121 3.19 7.21 12.14
C ILE A 121 3.69 7.05 13.58
N MET A 122 3.12 6.12 14.33
CA MET A 122 3.50 5.84 15.72
C MET A 122 4.98 5.44 15.82
N ASN A 123 5.43 4.54 14.96
CA ASN A 123 6.81 4.08 14.92
C ASN A 123 7.79 5.21 14.64
N ALA A 124 7.50 6.07 13.66
CA ALA A 124 8.35 7.21 13.29
C ALA A 124 8.47 8.23 14.43
N VAL A 125 7.33 8.63 15.01
CA VAL A 125 7.31 9.61 16.10
C VAL A 125 7.94 9.05 17.39
N ARG A 126 7.67 7.77 17.72
CA ARG A 126 8.12 7.13 18.96
C ARG A 126 9.44 6.38 18.81
N LYS A 127 10.03 6.30 17.61
CA LYS A 127 11.28 5.59 17.29
C LYS A 127 11.26 4.12 17.75
N PHE A 128 10.10 3.44 17.61
CA PHE A 128 9.89 2.11 18.19
C PHE A 128 10.86 1.07 17.61
N THR A 129 10.98 0.99 16.28
CA THR A 129 11.93 0.07 15.63
C THR A 129 13.38 0.31 16.06
N LEU A 130 13.75 1.59 16.25
CA LEU A 130 15.07 1.93 16.76
C LEU A 130 15.25 1.47 18.22
N SER A 131 14.22 1.65 19.06
CA SER A 131 14.26 1.20 20.45
C SER A 131 14.48 -0.29 20.59
N ILE A 132 13.86 -1.10 19.70
CA ILE A 132 14.07 -2.55 19.65
C ILE A 132 15.55 -2.89 19.37
N LYS A 133 16.20 -2.14 18.44
CA LYS A 133 17.63 -2.37 18.10
C LYS A 133 18.59 -2.07 19.23
N TYR A 134 18.16 -1.33 20.26
CA TYR A 134 18.96 -0.95 21.42
C TYR A 134 18.43 -1.54 22.73
N ALA A 135 17.64 -2.60 22.65
CA ALA A 135 17.05 -3.24 23.83
C ALA A 135 18.13 -3.76 24.81
N ASP A 136 19.29 -4.20 24.29
CA ASP A 136 20.46 -4.63 25.06
C ASP A 136 21.12 -3.49 25.88
N ARG A 137 20.89 -2.24 25.48
CA ARG A 137 21.46 -1.04 26.10
C ARG A 137 20.67 -0.54 27.30
N TRP A 138 19.58 -1.13 27.64
CA TRP A 138 18.68 -0.76 28.75
C TRP A 138 18.90 0.71 29.15
N ARG A 139 18.16 1.51 29.50
CA ARG A 139 18.22 2.95 29.77
C ARG A 139 19.49 3.77 29.35
N MET A 140 20.63 3.12 29.07
CA MET A 140 21.86 3.79 28.62
C MET A 140 21.70 4.51 27.27
N ALA A 141 20.75 4.09 26.44
CA ALA A 141 20.44 4.71 25.15
C ALA A 141 19.33 5.79 25.24
N GLU A 142 18.83 6.13 26.42
CA GLU A 142 17.66 7.00 26.60
C GLU A 142 17.81 8.35 25.86
N THR A 143 18.96 9.03 25.98
CA THR A 143 19.17 10.31 25.31
C THR A 143 19.08 10.21 23.79
N TYR A 144 19.62 9.14 23.22
CA TYR A 144 19.61 8.89 21.78
C TYR A 144 18.22 8.46 21.27
N LEU A 145 17.48 7.71 22.09
CA LEU A 145 16.15 7.20 21.79
C LEU A 145 15.03 8.17 22.15
N ARG A 146 15.36 9.31 22.81
CA ARG A 146 14.33 10.29 23.18
C ARG A 146 13.48 10.66 21.97
N SER A 147 12.18 10.49 22.12
CA SER A 147 11.17 10.65 21.07
C SER A 147 10.19 11.79 21.43
N ARG A 148 9.09 11.90 20.71
CA ARG A 148 8.07 12.93 20.91
C ARG A 148 6.72 12.29 21.23
N GLU A 149 5.84 13.01 21.92
CA GLU A 149 4.43 12.65 22.06
C GLU A 149 3.66 13.06 20.79
N LEU A 150 2.52 12.40 20.55
CA LEU A 150 1.61 12.74 19.46
C LEU A 150 0.64 13.85 19.86
N SER A 151 0.16 13.80 21.10
CA SER A 151 -0.79 14.79 21.63
C SER A 151 -0.27 16.22 21.45
N GLY A 152 -1.15 17.11 20.98
CA GLY A 152 -0.82 18.52 20.68
C GLY A 152 0.00 18.73 19.40
N LYS A 153 0.30 17.68 18.62
CA LYS A 153 0.96 17.79 17.32
C LYS A 153 -0.04 18.05 16.21
N LYS A 154 0.46 18.49 15.06
CA LYS A 154 -0.33 18.69 13.83
C LYS A 154 0.02 17.65 12.80
N ILE A 155 -0.99 17.05 12.19
CA ILE A 155 -0.85 16.15 11.06
C ILE A 155 -1.49 16.74 9.80
N GLY A 156 -0.75 16.72 8.70
CA GLY A 156 -1.23 17.01 7.36
C GLY A 156 -1.47 15.71 6.61
N ILE A 157 -2.67 15.53 6.08
CA ILE A 157 -3.08 14.35 5.32
C ILE A 157 -3.18 14.75 3.85
N ILE A 158 -2.38 14.13 2.99
CA ILE A 158 -2.42 14.31 1.53
C ILE A 158 -3.22 13.15 0.94
N GLY A 159 -4.40 13.46 0.38
CA GLY A 159 -5.42 12.48 -0.01
C GLY A 159 -6.38 12.16 1.14
N PHE A 160 -7.61 12.69 1.07
CA PHE A 160 -8.64 12.55 2.13
C PHE A 160 -9.75 11.57 1.75
N GLY A 161 -9.35 10.50 1.03
CA GLY A 161 -10.19 9.36 0.71
C GLY A 161 -10.42 8.42 1.91
N ARG A 162 -10.71 7.16 1.63
CA ARG A 162 -11.00 6.11 2.62
C ARG A 162 -9.92 5.99 3.72
N ILE A 163 -8.65 5.89 3.33
CA ILE A 163 -7.54 5.74 4.30
C ILE A 163 -7.31 7.07 5.02
N GLY A 164 -7.25 8.20 4.32
CA GLY A 164 -7.03 9.51 4.92
C GLY A 164 -8.05 9.86 6.00
N LYS A 165 -9.34 9.56 5.78
CA LYS A 165 -10.41 9.75 6.78
C LYS A 165 -10.22 8.87 8.03
N LYS A 166 -9.74 7.63 7.88
CA LYS A 166 -9.43 6.75 9.02
C LYS A 166 -8.22 7.28 9.79
N ILE A 167 -7.18 7.75 9.09
CA ILE A 167 -6.01 8.38 9.73
C ILE A 167 -6.41 9.64 10.48
N ALA A 168 -7.30 10.47 9.95
CA ALA A 168 -7.84 11.63 10.66
C ALA A 168 -8.49 11.22 11.99
N LYS A 169 -9.38 10.23 11.96
CA LYS A 169 -10.04 9.68 13.16
C LYS A 169 -9.05 9.15 14.20
N TYR A 170 -8.03 8.42 13.76
CA TYR A 170 -6.97 7.92 14.67
C TYR A 170 -6.17 9.08 15.25
N SER A 171 -5.85 10.07 14.43
CA SER A 171 -5.11 11.27 14.85
C SER A 171 -5.85 12.04 15.93
N GLU A 172 -7.13 12.28 15.76
CA GLU A 172 -7.98 12.97 16.74
C GLU A 172 -8.05 12.20 18.07
N ALA A 173 -8.19 10.86 18.01
CA ALA A 173 -8.20 10.02 19.20
C ALA A 173 -6.88 10.10 20.01
N PHE A 174 -5.76 10.43 19.35
CA PHE A 174 -4.46 10.67 19.98
C PHE A 174 -4.16 12.16 20.25
N GLY A 175 -5.15 13.02 20.06
CA GLY A 175 -5.05 14.46 20.39
C GLY A 175 -4.22 15.28 19.40
N LEU A 176 -4.15 14.89 18.12
CA LEU A 176 -3.54 15.69 17.06
C LEU A 176 -4.56 16.65 16.45
N GLU A 177 -4.08 17.82 16.02
CA GLU A 177 -4.80 18.71 15.11
C GLU A 177 -4.66 18.19 13.67
N VAL A 178 -5.79 17.98 12.98
CA VAL A 178 -5.82 17.44 11.62
C VAL A 178 -6.05 18.56 10.60
N LYS A 179 -5.21 18.58 9.55
CA LYS A 179 -5.42 19.33 8.30
C LYS A 179 -5.30 18.35 7.14
N TYR A 180 -5.98 18.62 6.02
CA TYR A 180 -5.83 17.80 4.84
C TYR A 180 -5.77 18.62 3.54
N TYR A 181 -5.08 18.05 2.56
CA TYR A 181 -5.09 18.47 1.17
C TYR A 181 -5.70 17.37 0.31
N ASP A 182 -6.80 17.68 -0.34
CA ASP A 182 -7.43 16.82 -1.35
C ASP A 182 -8.24 17.72 -2.28
N PRO A 183 -7.90 17.82 -3.59
CA PRO A 183 -8.60 18.72 -4.50
C PRO A 183 -10.03 18.27 -4.84
N TYR A 184 -10.40 17.02 -4.53
CA TYR A 184 -11.67 16.42 -4.92
C TYR A 184 -12.62 16.16 -3.75
N VAL A 185 -12.11 16.16 -2.52
CA VAL A 185 -12.89 15.78 -1.33
C VAL A 185 -13.06 16.99 -0.43
N GLN A 186 -14.35 17.32 -0.15
CA GLN A 186 -14.73 18.24 0.92
C GLN A 186 -15.21 17.43 2.12
N SER A 187 -14.81 17.78 3.32
CA SER A 187 -15.20 17.08 4.55
C SER A 187 -15.58 18.10 5.62
N GLU A 188 -16.81 17.98 6.11
CA GLU A 188 -17.23 18.73 7.30
C GLU A 188 -16.45 18.23 8.53
N GLY A 189 -16.05 19.14 9.40
CA GLY A 189 -15.34 18.83 10.64
C GLY A 189 -13.82 18.77 10.56
N HIS A 190 -13.20 18.80 9.35
CA HIS A 190 -11.75 18.84 9.20
C HIS A 190 -11.33 20.04 8.36
N LYS A 191 -10.19 20.63 8.71
CA LYS A 191 -9.64 21.79 7.99
C LYS A 191 -8.98 21.37 6.69
N SER A 192 -9.64 21.66 5.56
CA SER A 192 -9.04 21.56 4.23
C SER A 192 -8.06 22.71 3.97
N VAL A 193 -7.09 22.44 3.11
CA VAL A 193 -6.16 23.44 2.59
C VAL A 193 -6.09 23.36 1.06
N ASP A 194 -5.80 24.49 0.41
CA ASP A 194 -5.81 24.60 -1.07
C ASP A 194 -4.49 24.14 -1.71
N SER A 195 -3.43 23.97 -0.92
CA SER A 195 -2.14 23.49 -1.39
C SER A 195 -1.36 22.75 -0.31
N ILE A 196 -0.44 21.87 -0.73
CA ILE A 196 0.43 21.12 0.19
C ILE A 196 1.29 22.07 1.03
N GLN A 197 1.72 23.22 0.49
CA GLN A 197 2.53 24.22 1.19
C GLN A 197 1.82 24.81 2.41
N GLN A 198 0.50 24.81 2.45
CA GLN A 198 -0.28 25.26 3.62
C GLN A 198 -0.23 24.27 4.78
N LEU A 199 0.32 23.06 4.57
CA LEU A 199 0.60 22.06 5.61
C LEU A 199 1.97 22.26 6.29
N LYS A 200 2.73 23.31 5.96
CA LYS A 200 4.10 23.54 6.45
C LYS A 200 4.25 23.64 7.97
N ASP A 201 3.17 23.95 8.69
CA ASP A 201 3.15 23.99 10.15
C ASP A 201 2.85 22.62 10.79
N CYS A 202 2.61 21.57 9.99
CA CYS A 202 2.41 20.21 10.48
C CYS A 202 3.74 19.58 10.96
N ASP A 203 3.65 18.71 11.94
CA ASP A 203 4.76 17.91 12.46
C ASP A 203 4.87 16.57 11.75
N ILE A 204 3.75 16.12 11.14
CA ILE A 204 3.61 14.85 10.45
C ILE A 204 2.88 15.09 9.13
N ILE A 205 3.35 14.45 8.07
CA ILE A 205 2.63 14.35 6.78
C ILE A 205 2.35 12.87 6.50
N SER A 206 1.09 12.55 6.22
CA SER A 206 0.65 11.21 5.80
C SER A 206 0.14 11.26 4.37
N ILE A 207 0.76 10.48 3.46
CA ILE A 207 0.43 10.43 2.04
C ILE A 207 -0.50 9.24 1.80
N ASN A 208 -1.75 9.52 1.35
CA ASN A 208 -2.81 8.53 1.20
C ASN A 208 -3.57 8.67 -0.15
N CYS A 209 -2.98 9.31 -1.14
CA CYS A 209 -3.58 9.48 -2.46
C CYS A 209 -3.28 8.29 -3.39
N TYR A 210 -4.12 8.10 -4.40
CA TYR A 210 -3.87 7.16 -5.48
C TYR A 210 -2.74 7.65 -6.39
N LEU A 211 -2.08 6.72 -7.08
CA LEU A 211 -1.17 7.06 -8.17
C LEU A 211 -1.97 7.33 -9.45
N THR A 212 -1.85 8.53 -9.94
CA THR A 212 -2.36 9.02 -11.24
C THR A 212 -1.28 9.85 -11.90
N ASP A 213 -1.50 10.29 -13.13
CA ASP A 213 -0.57 11.25 -13.78
C ASP A 213 -0.43 12.55 -12.98
N GLU A 214 -1.50 12.98 -12.31
CA GLU A 214 -1.50 14.21 -11.48
C GLU A 214 -0.76 14.03 -10.15
N THR A 215 -0.76 12.83 -9.58
CA THR A 215 -0.13 12.53 -8.28
C THR A 215 1.24 11.91 -8.39
N LYS A 216 1.68 11.56 -9.60
CA LYS A 216 3.05 11.10 -9.85
C LYS A 216 4.04 12.23 -9.54
N ASN A 217 5.03 11.93 -8.69
CA ASN A 217 5.99 12.93 -8.19
C ASN A 217 5.31 14.17 -7.55
N LEU A 218 4.12 14.00 -6.98
CA LEU A 218 3.41 15.08 -6.26
C LEU A 218 4.28 15.68 -5.15
N ILE A 219 5.09 14.84 -4.51
CA ILE A 219 6.10 15.24 -3.55
C ILE A 219 7.46 15.19 -4.25
N SER A 220 7.88 16.33 -4.76
CA SER A 220 9.13 16.51 -5.50
C SER A 220 9.95 17.67 -4.92
N ASP A 221 11.03 18.01 -5.60
CA ASP A 221 11.97 19.06 -5.17
C ASP A 221 11.27 20.36 -4.76
N GLY A 222 11.68 20.89 -3.63
CA GLY A 222 11.15 22.13 -3.06
C GLY A 222 9.86 21.99 -2.24
N VAL A 223 9.10 20.90 -2.34
CA VAL A 223 7.80 20.77 -1.64
C VAL A 223 7.95 20.92 -0.12
N PHE A 224 8.98 20.36 0.47
CA PHE A 224 9.20 20.39 1.91
C PHE A 224 10.20 21.45 2.40
N ASP A 225 10.69 22.33 1.54
CA ASP A 225 11.74 23.31 1.91
C ASP A 225 11.29 24.29 3.00
N SER A 226 10.00 24.62 3.02
CA SER A 226 9.42 25.52 4.02
C SER A 226 8.86 24.81 5.27
N PHE A 227 8.96 23.49 5.32
CA PHE A 227 8.41 22.69 6.40
C PHE A 227 9.35 22.66 7.63
N LYS A 228 8.80 22.28 8.76
CA LYS A 228 9.57 22.18 10.00
C LYS A 228 10.70 21.16 9.87
N LYS A 229 11.87 21.50 10.37
CA LYS A 229 12.97 20.54 10.52
C LYS A 229 12.55 19.39 11.45
N GLY A 230 12.84 18.16 11.05
CA GLY A 230 12.42 16.95 11.76
C GLY A 230 10.97 16.57 11.50
N LEU A 231 10.40 17.04 10.37
CA LEU A 231 9.13 16.58 9.83
C LEU A 231 9.14 15.06 9.71
N VAL A 232 8.05 14.42 10.10
CA VAL A 232 7.78 12.99 9.84
C VAL A 232 6.94 12.88 8.58
N VAL A 233 7.42 12.13 7.60
CA VAL A 233 6.70 11.86 6.35
C VAL A 233 6.43 10.36 6.26
N VAL A 234 5.15 9.99 6.10
CA VAL A 234 4.72 8.60 5.98
C VAL A 234 4.07 8.36 4.62
N ASN A 235 4.55 7.35 3.89
CA ASN A 235 3.99 6.94 2.61
C ASN A 235 3.69 5.44 2.59
N THR A 236 2.42 5.10 2.65
CA THR A 236 1.90 3.73 2.50
C THR A 236 0.94 3.62 1.31
N SER A 237 1.01 4.58 0.39
CA SER A 237 0.16 4.64 -0.81
C SER A 237 0.85 4.00 -2.02
N ARG A 238 1.65 4.76 -2.75
CA ARG A 238 2.49 4.29 -3.88
C ARG A 238 3.83 5.01 -3.86
N GLY A 239 4.88 4.29 -4.24
CA GLY A 239 6.25 4.84 -4.26
C GLY A 239 6.38 6.03 -5.20
N GLU A 240 5.77 5.93 -6.38
CA GLU A 240 5.85 6.94 -7.44
C GLU A 240 5.11 8.26 -7.13
N VAL A 241 4.37 8.36 -6.03
CA VAL A 241 3.79 9.63 -5.56
C VAL A 241 4.87 10.59 -5.07
N VAL A 242 6.02 10.07 -4.68
CA VAL A 242 7.17 10.87 -4.28
C VAL A 242 8.29 10.76 -5.31
N ASP A 243 9.05 11.83 -5.49
CA ASP A 243 10.37 11.75 -6.09
C ASP A 243 11.34 11.12 -5.10
N GLU A 244 11.74 9.88 -5.37
CA GLU A 244 12.58 9.10 -4.46
C GLU A 244 13.98 9.73 -4.28
N GLU A 245 14.50 10.41 -5.29
CA GLU A 245 15.78 11.12 -5.19
C GLU A 245 15.70 12.29 -4.22
N TYR A 246 14.66 13.10 -4.33
CA TYR A 246 14.40 14.20 -3.40
C TYR A 246 14.23 13.69 -1.97
N ILE A 247 13.44 12.64 -1.75
CA ILE A 247 13.28 12.03 -0.43
C ILE A 247 14.62 11.49 0.10
N TYR A 248 15.41 10.83 -0.75
CA TYR A 248 16.74 10.33 -0.37
C TYR A 248 17.65 11.47 0.13
N GLU A 249 17.66 12.62 -0.56
CA GLU A 249 18.43 13.78 -0.12
C GLU A 249 17.99 14.30 1.25
N LEU A 250 16.69 14.47 1.45
CA LEU A 250 16.15 14.96 2.72
C LEU A 250 16.45 14.01 3.88
N VAL A 251 16.33 12.68 3.65
CA VAL A 251 16.67 11.65 4.64
C VAL A 251 18.18 11.66 4.93
N SER A 252 19.03 11.71 3.91
CA SER A 252 20.49 11.71 4.03
C SER A 252 21.00 12.93 4.81
N LYS A 253 20.40 14.10 4.56
CA LYS A 253 20.68 15.36 5.27
C LYS A 253 20.01 15.42 6.67
N LYS A 254 19.25 14.39 7.06
CA LYS A 254 18.47 14.31 8.33
C LYS A 254 17.50 15.48 8.51
N ILE A 255 16.93 15.96 7.42
CA ILE A 255 15.92 17.03 7.43
C ILE A 255 14.57 16.46 7.84
N ILE A 256 14.23 15.26 7.31
CA ILE A 256 12.99 14.54 7.62
C ILE A 256 13.26 13.18 8.25
N PHE A 257 12.23 12.63 8.90
CA PHE A 257 12.08 11.20 9.14
C PHE A 257 11.13 10.65 8.05
N TYR A 258 11.57 9.67 7.28
CA TYR A 258 10.74 9.03 6.27
C TYR A 258 10.37 7.61 6.69
N SER A 259 9.09 7.26 6.59
CA SER A 259 8.59 5.93 6.92
C SER A 259 7.67 5.46 5.80
N CYS A 260 8.03 4.39 5.10
CA CYS A 260 7.26 3.95 3.94
C CYS A 260 7.08 2.44 3.89
N ASP A 261 5.97 2.04 3.27
CA ASP A 261 5.68 0.63 2.93
C ASP A 261 5.87 0.36 1.43
N VAL A 262 6.13 1.40 0.66
CA VAL A 262 6.19 1.37 -0.81
C VAL A 262 7.43 2.13 -1.32
N LEU A 263 8.00 1.68 -2.43
CA LEU A 263 9.12 2.32 -3.12
C LEU A 263 8.85 2.44 -4.62
N CYS A 264 9.52 3.39 -5.26
CA CYS A 264 9.45 3.52 -6.71
C CYS A 264 9.93 2.25 -7.41
N ASN A 265 9.21 1.85 -8.46
CA ASN A 265 9.55 0.67 -9.26
C ASN A 265 9.67 -0.64 -8.47
N GLU A 266 8.97 -0.79 -7.37
CA GLU A 266 9.03 -1.98 -6.51
C GLU A 266 8.69 -3.28 -7.24
N GLN A 267 7.95 -3.22 -8.35
CA GLN A 267 7.65 -4.36 -9.22
C GLN A 267 8.88 -4.89 -9.99
N ASN A 268 9.96 -4.13 -10.04
CA ASN A 268 11.21 -4.51 -10.67
C ASN A 268 12.30 -4.70 -9.61
N LEU A 269 12.59 -5.94 -9.23
CA LEU A 269 13.55 -6.28 -8.17
C LEU A 269 14.94 -5.71 -8.39
N LYS A 270 15.40 -5.58 -9.66
CA LYS A 270 16.70 -4.98 -9.96
C LYS A 270 16.70 -3.48 -9.67
N LYS A 271 15.64 -2.78 -10.09
CA LYS A 271 15.46 -1.36 -9.81
C LYS A 271 15.26 -1.12 -8.31
N LEU A 272 14.44 -1.94 -7.64
CA LEU A 272 14.20 -1.88 -6.21
C LEU A 272 15.52 -2.01 -5.41
N LYS A 273 16.35 -3.04 -5.72
CA LYS A 273 17.69 -3.19 -5.11
C LYS A 273 18.62 -2.03 -5.45
N GLY A 274 18.36 -1.31 -6.53
CA GLY A 274 19.07 -0.12 -6.94
C GLY A 274 18.70 1.14 -6.16
N SER A 275 17.53 1.15 -5.48
CA SER A 275 17.05 2.29 -4.71
C SER A 275 18.11 2.80 -3.74
N LYS A 276 18.35 4.11 -3.74
CA LYS A 276 19.27 4.75 -2.81
C LYS A 276 18.76 4.70 -1.38
N LEU A 277 17.44 4.75 -1.17
CA LEU A 277 16.82 4.60 0.15
C LEU A 277 17.13 3.24 0.78
N MET A 278 17.09 2.16 -0.02
CA MET A 278 17.45 0.80 0.43
C MET A 278 18.92 0.68 0.83
N LYS A 279 19.79 1.57 0.35
CA LYS A 279 21.23 1.59 0.67
C LYS A 279 21.59 2.42 1.89
N ILE A 280 20.64 3.21 2.40
CA ILE A 280 20.85 3.94 3.66
C ILE A 280 21.10 2.93 4.78
N ASN A 281 22.10 3.24 5.62
CA ASN A 281 22.45 2.38 6.76
C ASN A 281 21.20 2.02 7.57
N PRO A 282 20.91 0.73 7.80
CA PRO A 282 19.76 0.28 8.60
C PRO A 282 19.76 0.80 10.06
N ARG A 283 20.91 1.33 10.52
CA ARG A 283 21.03 2.03 11.80
C ARG A 283 20.72 3.53 11.71
N ALA A 284 20.43 4.05 10.50
CA ALA A 284 19.92 5.41 10.39
C ALA A 284 18.63 5.50 11.21
N ASN A 285 18.53 6.55 11.99
CA ASN A 285 17.45 6.71 12.96
C ASN A 285 16.25 7.51 12.40
N ASN A 286 16.25 7.77 11.11
CA ASN A 286 15.26 8.59 10.42
C ASN A 286 14.69 7.96 9.14
N LEU A 287 14.85 6.63 8.99
CA LEU A 287 14.27 5.87 7.88
C LEU A 287 13.70 4.55 8.38
N VAL A 288 12.47 4.23 7.93
CA VAL A 288 11.83 2.92 8.09
C VAL A 288 11.21 2.52 6.74
N ILE A 289 11.53 1.33 6.28
CA ILE A 289 10.97 0.74 5.06
C ILE A 289 10.39 -0.62 5.41
N THR A 290 9.16 -0.89 4.99
CA THR A 290 8.51 -2.21 5.05
C THR A 290 8.19 -2.70 3.63
N PRO A 291 8.04 -4.01 3.41
CA PRO A 291 8.05 -4.57 2.06
C PRO A 291 6.64 -4.67 1.45
N HIS A 292 5.88 -3.57 1.41
CA HIS A 292 4.53 -3.45 0.84
C HIS A 292 3.54 -4.47 1.42
N VAL A 293 3.39 -4.45 2.75
CA VAL A 293 2.55 -5.39 3.50
C VAL A 293 1.37 -4.73 4.23
N ALA A 294 1.13 -3.44 3.99
CA ALA A 294 0.08 -2.69 4.67
C ALA A 294 -1.32 -3.31 4.56
N GLY A 295 -1.62 -3.99 3.46
CA GLY A 295 -2.88 -4.71 3.25
C GLY A 295 -2.88 -6.17 3.68
N ALA A 296 -1.75 -6.73 4.12
CA ALA A 296 -1.57 -8.17 4.31
C ALA A 296 -2.02 -8.63 5.71
N THR A 297 -3.33 -8.60 5.97
CA THR A 297 -3.93 -9.26 7.15
C THR A 297 -4.88 -10.36 6.71
N ILE A 298 -5.08 -11.37 7.57
CA ILE A 298 -6.01 -12.47 7.35
C ILE A 298 -7.39 -11.94 6.99
N GLU A 299 -7.89 -10.99 7.78
CA GLU A 299 -9.22 -10.41 7.63
C GLU A 299 -9.35 -9.60 6.32
N SER A 300 -8.36 -8.78 5.99
CA SER A 300 -8.43 -7.97 4.78
C SER A 300 -8.35 -8.80 3.52
N GLN A 301 -7.45 -9.78 3.49
CA GLN A 301 -7.28 -10.68 2.34
C GLN A 301 -8.51 -11.57 2.16
N THR A 302 -9.11 -12.06 3.25
CA THR A 302 -10.38 -12.82 3.20
C THR A 302 -11.51 -11.96 2.63
N LYS A 303 -11.71 -10.74 3.13
CA LYS A 303 -12.72 -9.81 2.63
C LYS A 303 -12.49 -9.48 1.15
N ALA A 304 -11.24 -9.23 0.78
CA ALA A 304 -10.88 -8.91 -0.59
C ALA A 304 -11.18 -10.07 -1.54
N LEU A 305 -10.81 -11.30 -1.18
CA LEU A 305 -11.10 -12.47 -2.02
C LEU A 305 -12.61 -12.69 -2.17
N LYS A 306 -13.39 -12.60 -1.07
CA LYS A 306 -14.86 -12.73 -1.12
C LYS A 306 -15.50 -11.68 -2.02
N ALA A 307 -15.05 -10.43 -1.93
CA ALA A 307 -15.53 -9.34 -2.79
C ALA A 307 -15.29 -9.65 -4.29
N ILE A 308 -14.09 -10.10 -4.64
CA ILE A 308 -13.77 -10.43 -6.03
C ILE A 308 -14.54 -11.66 -6.53
N LEU A 309 -14.68 -12.71 -5.70
CA LEU A 309 -15.51 -13.86 -6.06
C LEU A 309 -16.95 -13.43 -6.34
N LYS A 310 -17.53 -12.57 -5.51
CA LYS A 310 -18.87 -12.02 -5.69
C LYS A 310 -19.01 -11.23 -7.02
N LEU A 311 -18.01 -10.41 -7.36
CA LEU A 311 -18.01 -9.65 -8.62
C LEU A 311 -17.91 -10.58 -9.85
N CYS A 312 -17.06 -11.59 -9.78
CA CYS A 312 -16.79 -12.50 -10.90
C CYS A 312 -17.90 -13.54 -11.14
N GLN A 313 -18.78 -13.82 -10.18
CA GLN A 313 -19.80 -14.87 -10.30
C GLN A 313 -20.93 -14.54 -11.28
N ASN A 314 -21.11 -13.27 -11.65
CA ASN A 314 -22.25 -12.77 -12.44
C ASN A 314 -21.89 -12.49 -13.92
N VAL A 315 -20.86 -13.15 -14.45
CA VAL A 315 -20.37 -12.93 -15.82
C VAL A 315 -20.65 -14.10 -16.74
#